data_a97d26ade38d12deec6e2aa09292be0c
#
_entry.id   a97d26ade38d12deec6e2aa09292be0c
#
_cell.length_a   1.000
_cell.length_b   1.000
_cell.length_c   1.000
_cell.angle_alpha   90.00
_cell.angle_beta   90.00
_cell.angle_gamma   90.00
#
_symmetry.space_group_name_H-M   'P 1'
#
loop_
_entity.id
_entity.type
_entity.pdbx_description
1 polymer ?
#
loop_
_entity_poly.entity_id
_entity_poly.type
_entity_poly.pdbx_seq_one_letter_code
_entity_poly.pdbx_strand_id
1 'polypeptide(L)'
;MRRFAWSLLVASTLGACATPGKDTAIGAGGGAAVGAGIGGLAGGWEGAAIGALVGGVAGGAIGNYLDKQQQELQQVADARRTEDGILVNLKSSLLFSTDSAVVKPAAVEQVARLGDVLAKYPDDRIRIAGYTDSTGSPARNEELSLHRAEAVRDLLASRGVNPRQMLVEGAGAARPIGDNATPTGRAANRRVELHIDVPGKSS
;
A
#
# COMPACT_ATOMS: atom_id res chain seq x y z
N MET A 1 -32.64 5.22 62.61
CA MET A 1 -32.43 3.79 62.40
C MET A 1 -33.11 3.39 61.10
N ARG A 2 -32.42 3.38 59.96
CA ARG A 2 -32.81 2.62 58.74
C ARG A 2 -31.56 2.51 57.86
N ARG A 3 -31.04 1.29 57.80
CA ARG A 3 -29.89 0.90 56.98
C ARG A 3 -30.37 0.65 55.55
N PHE A 4 -29.83 1.35 54.58
CA PHE A 4 -29.99 1.01 53.16
C PHE A 4 -28.77 0.23 52.70
N ALA A 5 -28.99 -1.03 52.34
CA ALA A 5 -28.02 -1.91 51.72
C ALA A 5 -27.94 -1.57 50.22
N TRP A 6 -26.73 -1.29 49.72
CA TRP A 6 -26.48 -1.09 48.32
C TRP A 6 -26.01 -2.43 47.71
N SER A 7 -26.86 -3.01 46.89
CA SER A 7 -26.55 -4.22 46.13
C SER A 7 -25.70 -3.86 44.93
N LEU A 8 -24.47 -4.36 44.90
CA LEU A 8 -23.59 -4.33 43.74
C LEU A 8 -24.09 -5.33 42.68
N LEU A 9 -24.54 -4.83 41.54
CA LEU A 9 -24.87 -5.63 40.37
C LEU A 9 -23.59 -5.79 39.51
N VAL A 10 -22.97 -6.96 39.57
CA VAL A 10 -21.85 -7.34 38.70
C VAL A 10 -22.42 -7.77 37.37
N ALA A 11 -22.29 -6.95 36.37
CA ALA A 11 -22.59 -7.29 34.99
C ALA A 11 -21.43 -8.09 34.40
N SER A 12 -21.60 -9.39 34.27
CA SER A 12 -20.69 -10.30 33.56
C SER A 12 -20.83 -10.08 32.06
N THR A 13 -19.79 -9.50 31.43
CA THR A 13 -19.66 -9.40 29.96
C THR A 13 -19.26 -10.77 29.40
N LEU A 14 -20.21 -11.44 28.77
CA LEU A 14 -19.92 -12.60 27.92
C LEU A 14 -19.09 -12.14 26.69
N GLY A 15 -17.82 -12.47 26.68
CA GLY A 15 -16.94 -12.32 25.51
C GLY A 15 -17.38 -13.28 24.42
N ALA A 16 -17.94 -12.77 23.36
CA ALA A 16 -18.16 -13.51 22.12
C ALA A 16 -16.81 -13.62 21.38
N CYS A 17 -16.14 -14.76 21.47
CA CYS A 17 -14.99 -15.11 20.63
C CYS A 17 -15.50 -15.51 19.25
N ALA A 18 -15.66 -14.53 18.37
CA ALA A 18 -15.60 -14.79 16.93
C ALA A 18 -14.15 -14.58 16.51
N THR A 19 -13.50 -15.56 15.88
CA THR A 19 -12.17 -15.45 15.27
C THR A 19 -12.31 -15.02 13.82
N PRO A 20 -12.30 -13.71 13.50
CA PRO A 20 -12.09 -13.24 12.14
C PRO A 20 -10.60 -13.37 11.80
N GLY A 21 -10.26 -13.50 10.53
CA GLY A 21 -8.86 -13.43 10.10
C GLY A 21 -8.20 -12.14 10.61
N LYS A 22 -6.92 -12.22 11.01
CA LYS A 22 -6.22 -11.17 11.77
C LYS A 22 -6.34 -9.77 11.15
N ASP A 23 -6.36 -9.68 9.82
CA ASP A 23 -6.30 -8.40 9.10
C ASP A 23 -7.68 -7.73 8.96
N THR A 24 -8.76 -8.54 8.84
CA THR A 24 -10.14 -8.04 8.89
C THR A 24 -10.48 -7.46 10.25
N ALA A 25 -9.91 -8.04 11.34
CA ALA A 25 -10.13 -7.55 12.70
C ALA A 25 -9.46 -6.17 12.91
N ILE A 26 -8.28 -5.92 12.32
CA ILE A 26 -7.59 -4.62 12.45
C ILE A 26 -8.34 -3.53 11.67
N GLY A 27 -8.80 -3.82 10.43
CA GLY A 27 -9.56 -2.85 9.63
C GLY A 27 -10.91 -2.50 10.26
N ALA A 28 -11.68 -3.50 10.67
CA ALA A 28 -12.98 -3.28 11.30
C ALA A 28 -12.85 -2.66 12.70
N GLY A 29 -11.86 -3.09 13.49
CA GLY A 29 -11.63 -2.57 14.84
C GLY A 29 -11.13 -1.13 14.82
N GLY A 30 -10.19 -0.80 13.94
CA GLY A 30 -9.64 0.55 13.79
C GLY A 30 -10.68 1.54 13.29
N GLY A 31 -11.43 1.21 12.24
CA GLY A 31 -12.49 2.06 11.71
C GLY A 31 -13.64 2.28 12.67
N ALA A 32 -14.05 1.22 13.43
CA ALA A 32 -15.07 1.33 14.44
C ALA A 32 -14.65 2.23 15.61
N ALA A 33 -13.39 2.16 16.06
CA ALA A 33 -12.87 2.99 17.15
C ALA A 33 -12.81 4.48 16.75
N VAL A 34 -12.35 4.79 15.55
CA VAL A 34 -12.30 6.17 15.04
C VAL A 34 -13.71 6.71 14.78
N GLY A 35 -14.58 5.93 14.13
CA GLY A 35 -15.96 6.31 13.89
C GLY A 35 -16.76 6.53 15.16
N ALA A 36 -16.59 5.68 16.17
CA ALA A 36 -17.20 5.85 17.49
C ALA A 36 -16.69 7.12 18.20
N GLY A 37 -15.38 7.42 18.10
CA GLY A 37 -14.79 8.63 18.67
C GLY A 37 -15.40 9.90 18.10
N ILE A 38 -15.43 10.01 16.78
CA ILE A 38 -15.98 11.19 16.07
C ILE A 38 -17.48 11.30 16.28
N GLY A 39 -18.21 10.20 16.13
CA GLY A 39 -19.65 10.16 16.33
C GLY A 39 -20.06 10.51 17.77
N GLY A 40 -19.28 10.04 18.75
CA GLY A 40 -19.50 10.33 20.17
C GLY A 40 -19.34 11.80 20.52
N LEU A 41 -18.39 12.49 19.90
CA LEU A 41 -18.18 13.92 20.09
C LEU A 41 -19.31 14.76 19.50
N ALA A 42 -19.95 14.30 18.42
CA ALA A 42 -20.99 15.03 17.70
C ALA A 42 -22.42 14.69 18.16
N GLY A 43 -22.69 13.48 18.63
CA GLY A 43 -24.04 12.99 18.91
C GLY A 43 -24.20 12.11 20.15
N GLY A 44 -23.23 12.12 21.06
CA GLY A 44 -23.27 11.30 22.28
C GLY A 44 -23.20 9.79 21.99
N TRP A 45 -23.79 8.95 22.84
CA TRP A 45 -23.71 7.49 22.72
C TRP A 45 -24.38 6.96 21.43
N GLU A 46 -25.47 7.61 20.95
CA GLU A 46 -26.14 7.25 19.70
C GLU A 46 -25.27 7.57 18.48
N GLY A 47 -24.59 8.73 18.49
CA GLY A 47 -23.63 9.10 17.46
C GLY A 47 -22.40 8.19 17.44
N ALA A 48 -21.94 7.75 18.62
CA ALA A 48 -20.84 6.79 18.73
C ALA A 48 -21.22 5.42 18.15
N ALA A 49 -22.43 4.94 18.37
CA ALA A 49 -22.92 3.68 17.82
C ALA A 49 -23.04 3.71 16.30
N ILE A 50 -23.59 4.80 15.73
CA ILE A 50 -23.70 4.99 14.28
C ILE A 50 -22.32 5.15 13.65
N GLY A 51 -21.44 5.94 14.27
CA GLY A 51 -20.07 6.14 13.81
C GLY A 51 -19.25 4.85 13.81
N ALA A 52 -19.40 4.00 14.82
CA ALA A 52 -18.76 2.69 14.89
C ALA A 52 -19.25 1.73 13.80
N LEU A 53 -20.54 1.73 13.49
CA LEU A 53 -21.10 0.91 12.42
C LEU A 53 -20.58 1.34 11.05
N VAL A 54 -20.64 2.62 10.74
CA VAL A 54 -20.18 3.15 9.44
C VAL A 54 -18.67 2.97 9.29
N GLY A 55 -17.89 3.34 10.30
CA GLY A 55 -16.43 3.19 10.29
C GLY A 55 -15.96 1.74 10.26
N GLY A 56 -16.65 0.86 11.01
CA GLY A 56 -16.33 -0.58 11.04
C GLY A 56 -16.58 -1.29 9.71
N VAL A 57 -17.71 -1.00 9.07
CA VAL A 57 -18.05 -1.60 7.76
C VAL A 57 -17.11 -1.10 6.66
N ALA A 58 -16.85 0.22 6.61
CA ALA A 58 -15.92 0.78 5.63
C ALA A 58 -14.49 0.27 5.84
N GLY A 59 -14.00 0.23 7.07
CA GLY A 59 -12.68 -0.29 7.40
C GLY A 59 -12.51 -1.78 7.07
N GLY A 60 -13.55 -2.59 7.32
CA GLY A 60 -13.54 -4.02 6.96
C GLY A 60 -13.54 -4.26 5.45
N ALA A 61 -14.30 -3.49 4.67
CA ALA A 61 -14.34 -3.61 3.22
C ALA A 61 -13.00 -3.22 2.57
N ILE A 62 -12.40 -2.11 3.02
CA ILE A 62 -11.07 -1.66 2.56
C ILE A 62 -9.99 -2.65 2.99
N GLY A 63 -10.08 -3.22 4.22
CA GLY A 63 -9.16 -4.25 4.70
C GLY A 63 -9.16 -5.47 3.79
N ASN A 64 -10.32 -6.03 3.50
CA ASN A 64 -10.46 -7.19 2.60
C ASN A 64 -9.98 -6.91 1.18
N TYR A 65 -10.24 -5.72 0.65
CA TYR A 65 -9.77 -5.28 -0.66
C TYR A 65 -8.24 -5.28 -0.74
N LEU A 66 -7.59 -4.63 0.25
CA LEU A 66 -6.13 -4.55 0.37
C LEU A 66 -5.50 -5.93 0.57
N ASP A 67 -6.10 -6.78 1.40
CA ASP A 67 -5.55 -8.11 1.69
C ASP A 67 -5.57 -8.99 0.44
N LYS A 68 -6.68 -8.97 -0.31
CA LYS A 68 -6.80 -9.68 -1.57
C LYS A 68 -5.78 -9.17 -2.60
N GLN A 69 -5.71 -7.87 -2.79
CA GLN A 69 -4.79 -7.24 -3.74
C GLN A 69 -3.33 -7.53 -3.37
N GLN A 70 -2.96 -7.40 -2.09
CA GLN A 70 -1.62 -7.72 -1.61
C GLN A 70 -1.25 -9.18 -1.89
N GLN A 71 -2.15 -10.12 -1.61
CA GLN A 71 -1.92 -11.54 -1.89
C GLN A 71 -1.70 -11.82 -3.38
N GLU A 72 -2.50 -11.21 -4.26
CA GLU A 72 -2.31 -11.35 -5.71
C GLU A 72 -0.97 -10.74 -6.17
N LEU A 73 -0.60 -9.57 -5.66
CA LEU A 73 0.67 -8.89 -5.98
C LEU A 73 1.88 -9.67 -5.46
N GLN A 74 1.80 -10.28 -4.27
CA GLN A 74 2.89 -11.09 -3.69
C GLN A 74 3.21 -12.34 -4.51
N GLN A 75 2.28 -12.84 -5.32
CA GLN A 75 2.54 -13.96 -6.23
C GLN A 75 3.44 -13.57 -7.42
N VAL A 76 3.54 -12.29 -7.75
CA VAL A 76 4.23 -11.80 -8.94
C VAL A 76 5.39 -10.85 -8.64
N ALA A 77 5.41 -10.22 -7.47
CA ALA A 77 6.42 -9.23 -7.09
C ALA A 77 6.64 -9.16 -5.58
N ASP A 78 7.69 -8.45 -5.14
CA ASP A 78 7.92 -8.10 -3.73
C ASP A 78 6.95 -6.99 -3.33
N ALA A 79 5.78 -7.36 -2.83
CA ALA A 79 4.70 -6.47 -2.42
C ALA A 79 4.48 -6.50 -0.92
N ARG A 80 4.37 -5.32 -0.29
CA ARG A 80 4.12 -5.16 1.13
C ARG A 80 3.09 -4.08 1.40
N ARG A 81 2.28 -4.28 2.43
CA ARG A 81 1.30 -3.30 2.89
C ARG A 81 2.00 -2.11 3.54
N THR A 82 1.47 -0.93 3.30
CA THR A 82 1.83 0.34 3.93
C THR A 82 0.61 0.94 4.62
N GLU A 83 0.78 2.06 5.31
CA GLU A 83 -0.35 2.78 5.93
C GLU A 83 -1.37 3.24 4.89
N ASP A 84 -0.90 3.70 3.73
CA ASP A 84 -1.73 4.30 2.68
C ASP A 84 -2.17 3.31 1.59
N GLY A 85 -1.59 2.10 1.53
CA GLY A 85 -1.88 1.14 0.47
C GLY A 85 -0.89 0.00 0.36
N ILE A 86 -0.34 -0.24 -0.83
CA ILE A 86 0.63 -1.31 -1.10
C ILE A 86 1.85 -0.73 -1.80
N LEU A 87 3.04 -1.11 -1.34
CA LEU A 87 4.30 -0.83 -1.99
C LEU A 87 4.82 -2.10 -2.69
N VAL A 88 5.06 -1.99 -3.99
CA VAL A 88 5.73 -3.03 -4.79
C VAL A 88 7.14 -2.57 -5.13
N ASN A 89 8.13 -3.39 -4.82
CA ASN A 89 9.54 -3.10 -5.11
C ASN A 89 10.06 -3.99 -6.23
N LEU A 90 10.56 -3.35 -7.29
CA LEU A 90 11.16 -4.01 -8.44
C LEU A 90 12.66 -3.68 -8.52
N LYS A 91 13.51 -4.67 -8.32
CA LYS A 91 14.97 -4.51 -8.40
C LYS A 91 15.39 -4.17 -9.84
N SER A 92 16.01 -3.00 -10.06
CA SER A 92 16.43 -2.58 -11.41
C SER A 92 17.41 -3.54 -12.07
N SER A 93 18.24 -4.25 -11.32
CA SER A 93 19.17 -5.25 -11.85
C SER A 93 18.46 -6.44 -12.53
N LEU A 94 17.25 -6.75 -12.13
CA LEU A 94 16.40 -7.76 -12.77
C LEU A 94 15.73 -7.19 -14.02
N LEU A 95 15.27 -5.94 -13.97
CA LEU A 95 14.52 -5.31 -15.04
C LEU A 95 15.39 -4.78 -16.18
N PHE A 96 16.56 -4.18 -15.86
CA PHE A 96 17.35 -3.41 -16.81
C PHE A 96 18.82 -3.87 -16.82
N SER A 97 19.48 -3.65 -17.93
CA SER A 97 20.95 -3.69 -18.00
C SER A 97 21.54 -2.43 -17.33
N THR A 98 22.85 -2.49 -17.03
CA THR A 98 23.54 -1.33 -16.46
C THR A 98 23.35 -0.14 -17.39
N ASP A 99 23.03 1.03 -16.83
CA ASP A 99 22.92 2.30 -17.55
C ASP A 99 21.83 2.31 -18.66
N SER A 100 20.86 1.40 -18.59
CA SER A 100 19.78 1.24 -19.56
C SER A 100 18.41 1.37 -18.88
N ALA A 101 17.44 1.87 -19.65
CA ALA A 101 16.02 1.88 -19.32
C ALA A 101 15.20 0.87 -20.18
N VAL A 102 15.88 0.10 -21.03
CA VAL A 102 15.22 -0.93 -21.83
C VAL A 102 14.97 -2.16 -20.94
N VAL A 103 13.68 -2.56 -20.81
CA VAL A 103 13.32 -3.73 -20.02
C VAL A 103 13.86 -5.00 -20.67
N LYS A 104 14.56 -5.81 -19.90
CA LYS A 104 15.09 -7.09 -20.36
C LYS A 104 13.97 -8.04 -20.78
N PRO A 105 14.12 -8.83 -21.86
CA PRO A 105 13.12 -9.80 -22.28
C PRO A 105 12.67 -10.74 -21.15
N ALA A 106 13.59 -11.20 -20.29
CA ALA A 106 13.30 -12.06 -19.16
C ALA A 106 12.43 -11.38 -18.07
N ALA A 107 12.40 -10.06 -18.02
CA ALA A 107 11.61 -9.30 -17.04
C ALA A 107 10.24 -8.87 -17.59
N VAL A 108 10.08 -8.83 -18.91
CA VAL A 108 8.82 -8.39 -19.55
C VAL A 108 7.64 -9.17 -19.03
N GLU A 109 7.75 -10.50 -18.93
CA GLU A 109 6.64 -11.35 -18.46
C GLU A 109 6.31 -11.11 -16.98
N GLN A 110 7.30 -10.86 -16.14
CA GLN A 110 7.06 -10.52 -14.72
C GLN A 110 6.28 -9.22 -14.59
N VAL A 111 6.71 -8.16 -15.30
CA VAL A 111 6.01 -6.86 -15.27
C VAL A 111 4.64 -6.97 -15.95
N ALA A 112 4.50 -7.81 -16.98
CA ALA A 112 3.21 -8.10 -17.61
C ALA A 112 2.22 -8.74 -16.63
N ARG A 113 2.64 -9.77 -15.87
CA ARG A 113 1.79 -10.37 -14.83
C ARG A 113 1.42 -9.38 -13.74
N LEU A 114 2.32 -8.49 -13.37
CA LEU A 114 2.01 -7.38 -12.45
C LEU A 114 0.93 -6.48 -13.04
N GLY A 115 1.02 -6.15 -14.33
CA GLY A 115 -0.01 -5.40 -15.05
C GLY A 115 -1.37 -6.10 -15.08
N ASP A 116 -1.40 -7.42 -15.31
CA ASP A 116 -2.63 -8.21 -15.29
C ASP A 116 -3.33 -8.20 -13.93
N VAL A 117 -2.56 -8.12 -12.83
CA VAL A 117 -3.13 -7.94 -11.49
C VAL A 117 -3.66 -6.53 -11.31
N LEU A 118 -2.85 -5.51 -11.62
CA LEU A 118 -3.22 -4.10 -11.42
C LEU A 118 -4.43 -3.67 -12.27
N ALA A 119 -4.59 -4.23 -13.47
CA ALA A 119 -5.74 -3.94 -14.34
C ALA A 119 -7.10 -4.36 -13.74
N LYS A 120 -7.12 -5.24 -12.73
CA LYS A 120 -8.34 -5.64 -12.00
C LYS A 120 -8.79 -4.55 -11.00
N TYR A 121 -7.94 -3.56 -10.73
CA TYR A 121 -8.13 -2.52 -9.71
C TYR A 121 -8.12 -1.12 -10.35
N PRO A 122 -9.13 -0.77 -11.17
CA PRO A 122 -9.12 0.45 -11.99
C PRO A 122 -9.27 1.75 -11.19
N ASP A 123 -9.71 1.67 -9.94
CA ASP A 123 -9.93 2.83 -9.08
C ASP A 123 -8.68 3.22 -8.27
N ASP A 124 -7.64 2.38 -8.27
CA ASP A 124 -6.39 2.66 -7.57
C ASP A 124 -5.60 3.76 -8.27
N ARG A 125 -4.78 4.48 -7.49
CA ARG A 125 -3.77 5.40 -8.01
C ARG A 125 -2.39 4.76 -7.83
N ILE A 126 -1.60 4.79 -8.89
CA ILE A 126 -0.30 4.12 -8.93
C ILE A 126 0.77 5.17 -9.21
N ARG A 127 1.64 5.42 -8.25
CA ARG A 127 2.83 6.24 -8.44
C ARG A 127 4.03 5.32 -8.68
N ILE A 128 4.66 5.47 -9.83
CA ILE A 128 5.83 4.68 -10.27
C ILE A 128 7.06 5.55 -10.13
N ALA A 129 7.90 5.27 -9.15
CA ALA A 129 9.11 6.04 -8.85
C ALA A 129 10.36 5.23 -9.17
N GLY A 130 11.20 5.75 -10.07
CA GLY A 130 12.50 5.19 -10.37
C GLY A 130 13.60 5.74 -9.46
N TYR A 131 14.53 4.88 -9.06
CA TYR A 131 15.69 5.25 -8.23
C TYR A 131 16.99 4.70 -8.80
N THR A 132 18.08 5.44 -8.55
CA THR A 132 19.47 5.02 -8.86
C THR A 132 20.28 4.89 -7.56
N ASP A 133 21.49 4.40 -7.68
CA ASP A 133 22.51 4.63 -6.65
C ASP A 133 23.14 6.04 -6.83
N SER A 134 24.10 6.38 -5.97
CA SER A 134 24.77 7.68 -5.99
C SER A 134 25.87 7.80 -7.07
N THR A 135 26.05 6.82 -7.94
CA THR A 135 27.09 6.82 -8.97
C THR A 135 26.66 7.71 -10.15
N GLY A 136 27.54 8.58 -10.60
CA GLY A 136 27.25 9.48 -11.72
C GLY A 136 26.74 10.87 -11.30
N SER A 137 26.35 11.68 -12.30
CA SER A 137 25.81 13.01 -12.02
C SER A 137 24.34 12.97 -11.60
N PRO A 138 23.91 13.91 -10.73
CA PRO A 138 22.50 13.98 -10.32
C PRO A 138 21.53 14.08 -11.49
N ALA A 139 21.80 14.94 -12.46
CA ALA A 139 20.94 15.12 -13.64
C ALA A 139 20.78 13.82 -14.46
N ARG A 140 21.88 13.08 -14.69
CA ARG A 140 21.82 11.78 -15.38
C ARG A 140 21.03 10.75 -14.58
N ASN A 141 21.20 10.73 -13.28
CA ASN A 141 20.48 9.79 -12.42
C ASN A 141 18.97 10.06 -12.40
N GLU A 142 18.58 11.34 -12.37
CA GLU A 142 17.18 11.75 -12.47
C GLU A 142 16.58 11.33 -13.82
N GLU A 143 17.23 11.64 -14.93
CA GLU A 143 16.80 11.24 -16.27
C GLU A 143 16.71 9.71 -16.44
N LEU A 144 17.75 8.96 -16.03
CA LEU A 144 17.75 7.50 -16.13
C LEU A 144 16.64 6.87 -15.28
N SER A 145 16.42 7.39 -14.06
CA SER A 145 15.38 6.89 -13.18
C SER A 145 13.98 7.17 -13.73
N LEU A 146 13.76 8.34 -14.33
CA LEU A 146 12.52 8.69 -15.00
C LEU A 146 12.24 7.74 -16.18
N HIS A 147 13.19 7.56 -17.09
CA HIS A 147 13.02 6.66 -18.24
C HIS A 147 12.75 5.20 -17.81
N ARG A 148 13.35 4.74 -16.71
CA ARG A 148 13.06 3.40 -16.15
C ARG A 148 11.63 3.29 -15.63
N ALA A 149 11.15 4.31 -14.94
CA ALA A 149 9.78 4.35 -14.46
C ALA A 149 8.78 4.43 -15.63
N GLU A 150 9.09 5.20 -16.67
CA GLU A 150 8.30 5.26 -17.91
C GLU A 150 8.22 3.91 -18.62
N ALA A 151 9.36 3.20 -18.76
CA ALA A 151 9.39 1.89 -19.39
C ALA A 151 8.51 0.86 -18.64
N VAL A 152 8.49 0.93 -17.31
CA VAL A 152 7.57 0.10 -16.49
C VAL A 152 6.13 0.52 -16.72
N ARG A 153 5.81 1.82 -16.68
CA ARG A 153 4.46 2.34 -16.97
C ARG A 153 3.94 1.85 -18.33
N ASP A 154 4.75 1.95 -19.37
CA ASP A 154 4.33 1.60 -20.73
C ASP A 154 4.03 0.11 -20.85
N LEU A 155 4.80 -0.71 -20.18
CA LEU A 155 4.56 -2.14 -20.12
C LEU A 155 3.28 -2.48 -19.33
N LEU A 156 3.02 -1.82 -18.21
CA LEU A 156 1.78 -1.95 -17.45
C LEU A 156 0.56 -1.49 -18.29
N ALA A 157 0.70 -0.36 -19.00
CA ALA A 157 -0.35 0.15 -19.89
C ALA A 157 -0.66 -0.83 -21.03
N SER A 158 0.35 -1.51 -21.59
CA SER A 158 0.16 -2.55 -22.61
C SER A 158 -0.64 -3.76 -22.09
N ARG A 159 -0.75 -3.91 -20.77
CA ARG A 159 -1.54 -4.96 -20.09
C ARG A 159 -2.91 -4.47 -19.61
N GLY A 160 -3.34 -3.30 -20.02
CA GLY A 160 -4.66 -2.77 -19.71
C GLY A 160 -4.76 -1.90 -18.45
N VAL A 161 -3.63 -1.60 -17.79
CA VAL A 161 -3.64 -0.61 -16.70
C VAL A 161 -3.88 0.78 -17.30
N ASN A 162 -4.87 1.51 -16.80
CA ASN A 162 -5.23 2.80 -17.34
C ASN A 162 -4.10 3.83 -17.09
N PRO A 163 -3.57 4.48 -18.13
CA PRO A 163 -2.51 5.48 -17.96
C PRO A 163 -2.89 6.65 -17.04
N ARG A 164 -4.19 6.98 -16.93
CA ARG A 164 -4.66 8.08 -16.06
C ARG A 164 -4.53 7.79 -14.56
N GLN A 165 -4.42 6.53 -14.17
CA GLN A 165 -4.18 6.14 -12.78
C GLN A 165 -2.69 6.06 -12.43
N MET A 166 -1.80 6.21 -13.42
CA MET A 166 -0.35 6.07 -13.25
C MET A 166 0.35 7.43 -13.30
N LEU A 167 1.05 7.78 -12.23
CA LEU A 167 1.97 8.91 -12.15
C LEU A 167 3.41 8.40 -12.16
N VAL A 168 4.28 9.01 -12.97
CA VAL A 168 5.69 8.62 -13.10
C VAL A 168 6.59 9.68 -12.48
N GLU A 169 7.61 9.23 -11.73
CA GLU A 169 8.59 10.09 -11.06
C GLU A 169 10.01 9.53 -11.26
N GLY A 170 10.95 10.38 -11.66
CA GLY A 170 12.37 10.10 -11.61
C GLY A 170 12.96 10.69 -10.34
N ALA A 171 13.30 9.85 -9.35
CA ALA A 171 13.82 10.30 -8.06
C ALA A 171 15.37 10.27 -7.99
N GLY A 172 16.05 9.81 -9.04
CA GLY A 172 17.51 9.74 -9.06
C GLY A 172 18.07 8.97 -7.87
N ALA A 173 19.11 9.51 -7.24
CA ALA A 173 19.75 8.94 -6.06
C ALA A 173 19.09 9.36 -4.73
N ALA A 174 17.91 9.99 -4.77
CA ALA A 174 17.18 10.39 -3.58
C ALA A 174 16.64 9.16 -2.82
N ARG A 175 16.39 9.34 -1.51
CA ARG A 175 15.79 8.32 -0.64
C ARG A 175 16.47 6.95 -0.72
N PRO A 176 17.81 6.84 -0.43
CA PRO A 176 18.52 5.58 -0.45
C PRO A 176 17.98 4.66 0.65
N ILE A 177 17.81 3.35 0.33
CA ILE A 177 17.42 2.31 1.27
C ILE A 177 18.59 1.42 1.69
N GLY A 178 19.74 1.59 1.06
CA GLY A 178 21.00 0.91 1.37
C GLY A 178 22.18 1.87 1.34
N ASP A 179 23.28 1.46 1.98
CA ASP A 179 24.51 2.25 2.02
C ASP A 179 25.16 2.31 0.63
N ASN A 180 25.25 3.52 0.05
CA ASN A 180 25.89 3.75 -1.25
C ASN A 180 27.39 3.46 -1.29
N ALA A 181 28.06 3.38 -0.13
CA ALA A 181 29.47 2.98 -0.06
C ALA A 181 29.66 1.51 -0.41
N THR A 182 28.67 0.65 -0.17
CA THR A 182 28.74 -0.79 -0.41
C THR A 182 28.12 -1.20 -1.75
N PRO A 183 28.65 -2.21 -2.45
CA PRO A 183 28.04 -2.73 -3.68
C PRO A 183 26.61 -3.24 -3.46
N THR A 184 26.34 -3.89 -2.32
CA THR A 184 25.03 -4.43 -1.95
C THR A 184 24.03 -3.31 -1.72
N GLY A 185 24.41 -2.24 -1.00
CA GLY A 185 23.55 -1.10 -0.77
C GLY A 185 23.25 -0.33 -2.06
N ARG A 186 24.24 -0.14 -2.94
CA ARG A 186 23.98 0.43 -4.29
C ARG A 186 23.01 -0.44 -5.08
N ALA A 187 23.14 -1.75 -5.04
CA ALA A 187 22.20 -2.65 -5.72
C ALA A 187 20.78 -2.54 -5.17
N ALA A 188 20.61 -2.34 -3.86
CA ALA A 188 19.31 -2.10 -3.24
C ALA A 188 18.73 -0.73 -3.66
N ASN A 189 19.57 0.31 -3.77
CA ASN A 189 19.13 1.64 -4.17
C ASN A 189 18.65 1.70 -5.63
N ARG A 190 19.23 0.90 -6.53
CA ARG A 190 18.78 0.77 -7.92
C ARG A 190 17.48 -0.03 -7.99
N ARG A 191 16.34 0.65 -7.94
CA ARG A 191 15.01 0.04 -7.91
C ARG A 191 13.96 0.89 -8.62
N VAL A 192 12.81 0.28 -8.89
CA VAL A 192 11.56 0.98 -9.24
C VAL A 192 10.52 0.59 -8.21
N GLU A 193 9.89 1.57 -7.59
CA GLU A 193 8.81 1.39 -6.63
C GLU A 193 7.47 1.75 -7.26
N LEU A 194 6.46 0.92 -7.03
CA LEU A 194 5.08 1.25 -7.30
C LEU A 194 4.37 1.46 -5.97
N HIS A 195 3.94 2.68 -5.71
CA HIS A 195 3.07 3.02 -4.59
C HIS A 195 1.63 2.98 -5.08
N ILE A 196 0.85 2.05 -4.55
CA ILE A 196 -0.53 1.81 -4.95
C ILE A 196 -1.42 2.33 -3.83
N ASP A 197 -2.06 3.47 -4.08
CA ASP A 197 -3.00 4.10 -3.15
C ASP A 197 -4.40 3.62 -3.48
N VAL A 198 -5.10 3.08 -2.48
CA VAL A 198 -6.45 2.55 -2.66
C VAL A 198 -7.53 3.59 -2.35
N PRO A 199 -8.68 3.56 -3.03
CA PRO A 199 -9.78 4.49 -2.79
C PRO A 199 -10.24 4.46 -1.34
N GLY A 200 -10.48 5.65 -0.77
CA GLY A 200 -10.99 5.81 0.60
C GLY A 200 -9.92 5.82 1.70
N LYS A 201 -8.64 5.75 1.34
CA LYS A 201 -7.52 5.85 2.29
C LYS A 201 -6.55 7.01 2.02
N SER A 202 -6.87 7.88 1.06
CA SER A 202 -6.07 9.09 0.82
C SER A 202 -6.21 10.07 1.98
N SER A 203 -5.08 10.38 2.62
CA SER A 203 -4.93 11.46 3.61
C SER A 203 -5.21 12.83 3.01
#